data_2b2fe19c8d12de6bf154abfb9c09257a
#
_entry.id   2b2fe19c8d12de6bf154abfb9c09257a
#
_cell.length_a   1.000
_cell.length_b   1.000
_cell.length_c   1.000
_cell.angle_alpha   90.00
_cell.angle_beta   90.00
_cell.angle_gamma   90.00
#
_symmetry.space_group_name_H-M   'P 1'
#
loop_
_entity.id
_entity.type
_entity.pdbx_description
1 polymer ?
#
loop_
_entity_poly.entity_id
_entity_poly.type
_entity_poly.pdbx_seq_one_letter_code
_entity_poly.pdbx_strand_id
1 'polypeptide(L)'
;VTVRDHTIVSFLNRQGVELVPAHRSECDRFGLDLPALPGWDAVPEHLFPHATTVLCSSENAVDGFVPNAMVLVGKLTRSVDSKSLLECGFGDSRVLPGWLEVSRDRAPLRGLPSVSIAGRYEWDGHLLFARTRYVVVHHIVDQYLVQVTVTLPDSLRDRMGRLADEFVDEVRIGRG
;
A
#
# COMPACT_ATOMS: atom_id res chain seq x y z
N VAL A 1 -11.66 21.15 9.38
CA VAL A 1 -10.87 19.90 9.40
C VAL A 1 -10.49 19.62 7.95
N THR A 2 -9.22 19.75 7.62
CA THR A 2 -8.72 19.54 6.26
C THR A 2 -8.50 18.04 6.00
N VAL A 3 -8.49 17.60 4.73
CA VAL A 3 -8.22 16.20 4.36
C VAL A 3 -6.88 15.71 4.92
N ARG A 4 -5.91 16.61 5.07
CA ARG A 4 -4.58 16.31 5.66
C ARG A 4 -4.64 15.86 7.12
N ASP A 5 -5.71 16.20 7.87
CA ASP A 5 -5.87 15.80 9.26
C ASP A 5 -6.29 14.33 9.43
N HIS A 6 -6.65 13.65 8.34
CA HIS A 6 -7.15 12.28 8.32
C HIS A 6 -6.20 11.27 7.67
N THR A 7 -4.90 11.57 7.59
CA THR A 7 -3.88 10.64 7.12
C THR A 7 -3.40 9.70 8.23
N ILE A 8 -2.79 8.56 7.86
CA ILE A 8 -2.17 7.62 8.80
C ILE A 8 -1.13 8.34 9.67
N VAL A 9 -0.26 9.13 9.04
CA VAL A 9 0.78 9.89 9.76
C VAL A 9 0.16 10.86 10.77
N SER A 10 -0.85 11.62 10.39
CA SER A 10 -1.50 12.57 11.32
C SER A 10 -2.27 11.87 12.44
N PHE A 11 -2.86 10.71 12.17
CA PHE A 11 -3.51 9.89 13.19
C PHE A 11 -2.48 9.36 14.20
N LEU A 12 -1.41 8.73 13.74
CA LEU A 12 -0.37 8.17 14.60
C LEU A 12 0.33 9.25 15.45
N ASN A 13 0.64 10.40 14.86
CA ASN A 13 1.21 11.54 15.58
C ASN A 13 0.31 12.01 16.75
N ARG A 14 -1.03 12.11 16.51
CA ARG A 14 -1.97 12.45 17.60
C ARG A 14 -2.03 11.40 18.71
N GLN A 15 -1.74 10.14 18.38
CA GLN A 15 -1.68 9.04 19.33
C GLN A 15 -0.32 8.91 20.03
N GLY A 16 0.70 9.68 19.62
CA GLY A 16 2.08 9.50 20.09
C GLY A 16 2.65 8.13 19.73
N VAL A 17 2.32 7.62 18.56
CA VAL A 17 2.75 6.32 18.05
C VAL A 17 3.56 6.52 16.79
N GLU A 18 4.68 5.81 16.68
CA GLU A 18 5.52 5.80 15.49
C GLU A 18 5.28 4.52 14.68
N LEU A 19 5.43 4.64 13.36
CA LEU A 19 5.45 3.53 12.41
C LEU A 19 6.90 3.31 11.97
N VAL A 20 7.51 2.25 12.49
CA VAL A 20 8.91 1.91 12.21
C VAL A 20 8.94 0.90 11.06
N PRO A 21 9.71 1.14 9.98
CA PRO A 21 9.84 0.17 8.90
C PRO A 21 10.24 -1.21 9.43
N ALA A 22 9.47 -2.24 9.06
CA ALA A 22 9.76 -3.61 9.47
C ALA A 22 10.79 -4.24 8.52
N HIS A 23 11.75 -4.97 9.09
CA HIS A 23 12.71 -5.74 8.29
C HIS A 23 12.05 -6.96 7.64
N ARG A 24 12.61 -7.43 6.53
CA ARG A 24 12.13 -8.61 5.81
C ARG A 24 11.93 -9.81 6.74
N SER A 25 12.88 -10.05 7.64
CA SER A 25 12.81 -11.14 8.62
C SER A 25 11.61 -11.05 9.58
N GLU A 26 11.10 -9.85 9.85
CA GLU A 26 9.86 -9.68 10.64
C GLU A 26 8.64 -10.03 9.80
N CYS A 27 8.63 -9.64 8.53
CA CYS A 27 7.55 -9.98 7.58
C CYS A 27 7.46 -11.51 7.39
N ASP A 28 8.60 -12.19 7.32
CA ASP A 28 8.66 -13.65 7.21
C ASP A 28 8.04 -14.35 8.42
N ARG A 29 8.16 -13.78 9.63
CA ARG A 29 7.57 -14.35 10.87
C ARG A 29 6.05 -14.42 10.85
N PHE A 30 5.40 -13.42 10.27
CA PHE A 30 3.94 -13.46 10.10
C PHE A 30 3.50 -13.91 8.69
N GLY A 31 4.44 -14.50 7.93
CA GLY A 31 4.14 -15.17 6.67
C GLY A 31 3.59 -14.25 5.60
N LEU A 32 4.21 -13.06 5.40
CA LEU A 32 3.88 -12.18 4.29
C LEU A 32 4.34 -12.82 2.98
N ASP A 33 3.39 -13.20 2.15
CA ASP A 33 3.62 -13.76 0.83
C ASP A 33 2.92 -12.90 -0.24
N LEU A 34 3.67 -12.51 -1.26
CA LEU A 34 3.20 -11.65 -2.33
C LEU A 34 2.96 -12.47 -3.59
N PRO A 35 1.86 -12.24 -4.31
CA PRO A 35 1.64 -12.91 -5.59
C PRO A 35 2.71 -12.51 -6.59
N ALA A 36 3.03 -13.44 -7.49
CA ALA A 36 3.99 -13.17 -8.56
C ALA A 36 3.41 -12.14 -9.55
N LEU A 37 4.27 -11.24 -10.02
CA LEU A 37 4.00 -10.34 -11.13
C LEU A 37 4.91 -10.74 -12.31
N PRO A 38 4.44 -11.59 -13.25
CA PRO A 38 5.24 -11.99 -14.38
C PRO A 38 5.70 -10.80 -15.23
N GLY A 39 6.99 -10.74 -15.55
CA GLY A 39 7.57 -9.63 -16.31
C GLY A 39 7.85 -8.35 -15.50
N TRP A 40 7.75 -8.43 -14.16
CA TRP A 40 8.15 -7.35 -13.27
C TRP A 40 9.46 -7.70 -12.56
N ASP A 41 10.36 -6.74 -12.50
CA ASP A 41 11.68 -6.89 -11.89
C ASP A 41 11.70 -6.30 -10.48
N ALA A 42 12.42 -6.96 -9.57
CA ALA A 42 12.64 -6.42 -8.24
C ALA A 42 13.64 -5.26 -8.29
N VAL A 43 13.26 -4.15 -7.65
CA VAL A 43 14.14 -2.99 -7.48
C VAL A 43 15.05 -3.23 -6.26
N PRO A 44 16.36 -2.94 -6.36
CA PRO A 44 17.29 -3.08 -5.24
C PRO A 44 16.83 -2.31 -3.99
N GLU A 45 16.89 -2.95 -2.82
CA GLU A 45 16.40 -2.41 -1.54
C GLU A 45 17.05 -1.06 -1.17
N HIS A 46 18.32 -0.87 -1.50
CA HIS A 46 19.03 0.37 -1.16
C HIS A 46 18.48 1.63 -1.85
N LEU A 47 17.70 1.46 -2.95
CA LEU A 47 17.03 2.57 -3.63
C LEU A 47 15.74 3.00 -2.92
N PHE A 48 15.13 2.10 -2.16
CA PHE A 48 13.90 2.35 -1.41
C PHE A 48 14.01 1.77 0.01
N PRO A 49 14.84 2.36 0.89
CA PRO A 49 15.20 1.76 2.20
C PRO A 49 14.03 1.62 3.17
N HIS A 50 12.89 2.28 2.89
CA HIS A 50 11.69 2.18 3.73
C HIS A 50 10.63 1.22 3.15
N ALA A 51 10.88 0.67 1.97
CA ALA A 51 10.00 -0.30 1.34
C ALA A 51 10.47 -1.72 1.63
N THR A 52 9.53 -2.61 1.94
CA THR A 52 9.81 -4.04 2.10
C THR A 52 10.07 -4.71 0.75
N THR A 53 9.36 -4.26 -0.28
CA THR A 53 9.52 -4.76 -1.66
C THR A 53 9.07 -3.68 -2.63
N VAL A 54 9.82 -3.50 -3.70
CA VAL A 54 9.43 -2.71 -4.87
C VAL A 54 9.65 -3.54 -6.12
N LEU A 55 8.63 -3.66 -6.94
CA LEU A 55 8.67 -4.28 -8.26
C LEU A 55 8.37 -3.24 -9.32
N CYS A 56 8.97 -3.35 -10.50
CA CYS A 56 8.73 -2.44 -11.61
C CYS A 56 8.62 -3.19 -12.95
N SER A 57 7.86 -2.61 -13.88
CA SER A 57 7.69 -3.14 -15.24
C SER A 57 8.28 -2.17 -16.26
N SER A 58 9.58 -2.27 -16.50
CA SER A 58 10.30 -1.38 -17.42
C SER A 58 9.81 -1.51 -18.87
N GLU A 59 9.36 -2.69 -19.27
CA GLU A 59 8.79 -2.93 -20.62
C GLU A 59 7.48 -2.17 -20.86
N ASN A 60 6.76 -1.81 -19.79
CA ASN A 60 5.50 -1.09 -19.85
C ASN A 60 5.65 0.40 -19.47
N ALA A 61 6.85 0.95 -19.55
CA ALA A 61 7.06 2.37 -19.29
C ALA A 61 6.31 3.25 -20.33
N VAL A 62 5.69 4.34 -19.84
CA VAL A 62 4.99 5.32 -20.69
C VAL A 62 5.48 6.70 -20.31
N ASP A 63 5.97 7.45 -21.29
CA ASP A 63 6.45 8.83 -21.13
C ASP A 63 7.45 9.03 -19.98
N GLY A 64 8.28 8.00 -19.71
CA GLY A 64 9.26 8.01 -18.62
C GLY A 64 8.75 7.51 -17.26
N PHE A 65 7.45 7.32 -17.09
CA PHE A 65 6.91 6.67 -15.88
C PHE A 65 6.93 5.14 -16.04
N VAL A 66 7.47 4.45 -15.03
CA VAL A 66 7.54 2.99 -14.97
C VAL A 66 6.47 2.47 -14.02
N PRO A 67 5.53 1.61 -14.50
CA PRO A 67 4.59 0.92 -13.63
C PRO A 67 5.31 0.24 -12.46
N ASN A 68 4.78 0.41 -11.25
CA ASN A 68 5.42 -0.14 -10.07
C ASN A 68 4.42 -0.71 -9.06
N ALA A 69 4.88 -1.69 -8.28
CA ALA A 69 4.20 -2.23 -7.13
C ALA A 69 5.10 -2.05 -5.91
N MET A 70 4.58 -1.44 -4.87
CA MET A 70 5.31 -1.14 -3.64
C MET A 70 4.61 -1.76 -2.45
N VAL A 71 5.38 -2.44 -1.62
CA VAL A 71 4.92 -2.99 -0.34
C VAL A 71 5.70 -2.31 0.77
N LEU A 72 4.97 -1.67 1.67
CA LEU A 72 5.49 -1.06 2.88
C LEU A 72 4.95 -1.83 4.08
N VAL A 73 5.82 -2.21 4.99
CA VAL A 73 5.42 -2.81 6.26
C VAL A 73 6.02 -1.99 7.38
N GLY A 74 5.17 -1.51 8.26
CA GLY A 74 5.59 -0.78 9.44
C GLY A 74 5.09 -1.43 10.72
N LYS A 75 5.97 -1.54 11.70
CA LYS A 75 5.64 -1.94 13.07
C LYS A 75 5.24 -0.70 13.86
N LEU A 76 4.12 -0.76 14.56
CA LEU A 76 3.71 0.31 15.46
C LEU A 76 4.43 0.18 16.79
N THR A 77 4.96 1.29 17.33
CA THR A 77 5.61 1.30 18.64
C THR A 77 4.65 1.02 19.79
N ARG A 78 3.35 1.17 19.55
CA ARG A 78 2.26 0.79 20.45
C ARG A 78 1.01 0.50 19.63
N SER A 79 0.20 -0.46 20.05
CA SER A 79 -1.05 -0.78 19.38
C SER A 79 -2.06 0.37 19.45
N VAL A 80 -2.78 0.55 18.36
CA VAL A 80 -3.89 1.51 18.22
C VAL A 80 -5.15 0.78 17.72
N ASP A 81 -6.29 1.48 17.75
CA ASP A 81 -7.51 0.94 17.15
C ASP A 81 -7.36 0.73 15.64
N SER A 82 -7.42 -0.54 15.21
CA SER A 82 -7.21 -0.95 13.83
C SER A 82 -8.20 -0.30 12.86
N LYS A 83 -9.45 -0.13 13.26
CA LYS A 83 -10.48 0.47 12.41
C LYS A 83 -10.17 1.95 12.14
N SER A 84 -9.86 2.70 13.17
CA SER A 84 -9.51 4.13 13.07
C SER A 84 -8.25 4.33 12.24
N LEU A 85 -7.23 3.48 12.42
CA LEU A 85 -6.01 3.51 11.63
C LEU A 85 -6.30 3.27 10.14
N LEU A 86 -7.09 2.24 9.82
CA LEU A 86 -7.42 1.87 8.44
C LEU A 86 -8.27 2.94 7.74
N GLU A 87 -9.22 3.59 8.43
CA GLU A 87 -9.98 4.71 7.85
C GLU A 87 -9.08 5.87 7.41
N CYS A 88 -7.96 6.07 8.09
CA CYS A 88 -6.96 7.07 7.70
C CYS A 88 -6.22 6.72 6.39
N GLY A 89 -6.16 5.45 6.02
CA GLY A 89 -5.59 5.01 4.73
C GLY A 89 -6.30 5.63 3.52
N PHE A 90 -7.60 5.89 3.62
CA PHE A 90 -8.31 6.64 2.57
C PHE A 90 -7.84 8.10 2.47
N GLY A 91 -7.47 8.69 3.61
CA GLY A 91 -6.91 10.04 3.67
C GLY A 91 -5.57 10.15 2.96
N ASP A 92 -4.71 9.14 3.08
CA ASP A 92 -3.40 9.13 2.42
C ASP A 92 -3.51 9.23 0.90
N SER A 93 -4.48 8.55 0.30
CA SER A 93 -4.73 8.66 -1.14
C SER A 93 -5.34 10.01 -1.53
N ARG A 94 -6.26 10.52 -0.72
CA ARG A 94 -7.01 11.76 -1.01
C ARG A 94 -6.18 13.04 -0.93
N VAL A 95 -4.98 12.99 -0.33
CA VAL A 95 -4.05 14.14 -0.33
C VAL A 95 -3.19 14.19 -1.59
N LEU A 96 -3.24 13.18 -2.45
CA LEU A 96 -2.54 13.18 -3.72
C LEU A 96 -3.12 14.25 -4.67
N PRO A 97 -2.28 14.95 -5.45
CA PRO A 97 -2.72 16.01 -6.34
C PRO A 97 -3.77 15.51 -7.36
N GLY A 98 -4.89 16.23 -7.47
CA GLY A 98 -5.95 15.89 -8.43
C GLY A 98 -6.63 14.53 -8.18
N TRP A 99 -6.61 14.01 -6.94
CA TRP A 99 -7.19 12.71 -6.64
C TRP A 99 -8.66 12.60 -7.04
N LEU A 100 -8.96 11.61 -7.86
CA LEU A 100 -10.31 11.21 -8.27
C LEU A 100 -10.53 9.76 -7.86
N GLU A 101 -11.31 9.56 -6.80
CA GLU A 101 -11.65 8.22 -6.28
C GLU A 101 -12.47 7.44 -7.31
N VAL A 102 -12.02 6.23 -7.62
CA VAL A 102 -12.71 5.28 -8.51
C VAL A 102 -13.50 4.25 -7.71
N SER A 103 -12.88 3.71 -6.67
CA SER A 103 -13.52 2.74 -5.77
C SER A 103 -12.87 2.75 -4.40
N ARG A 104 -13.62 2.28 -3.40
CA ARG A 104 -13.10 1.97 -2.07
C ARG A 104 -13.86 0.81 -1.47
N ASP A 105 -13.20 0.07 -0.60
CA ASP A 105 -13.79 -1.07 0.08
C ASP A 105 -13.22 -1.21 1.49
N ARG A 106 -14.02 -1.82 2.38
CA ARG A 106 -13.69 -2.13 3.77
C ARG A 106 -13.74 -3.62 4.05
N ALA A 107 -13.78 -4.44 3.01
CA ALA A 107 -13.80 -5.88 3.17
C ALA A 107 -12.49 -6.37 3.79
N PRO A 108 -12.57 -7.27 4.77
CA PRO A 108 -11.39 -7.89 5.36
C PRO A 108 -10.62 -8.71 4.32
N LEU A 109 -9.30 -8.64 4.36
CA LEU A 109 -8.45 -9.49 3.55
C LEU A 109 -8.24 -10.83 4.26
N ARG A 110 -8.88 -11.90 3.78
CA ARG A 110 -8.77 -13.25 4.37
C ARG A 110 -9.02 -13.28 5.89
N GLY A 111 -9.94 -12.42 6.36
CA GLY A 111 -10.29 -12.30 7.77
C GLY A 111 -9.41 -11.34 8.58
N LEU A 112 -8.42 -10.68 7.98
CA LEU A 112 -7.65 -9.60 8.59
C LEU A 112 -8.34 -8.25 8.35
N PRO A 113 -8.35 -7.34 9.34
CA PRO A 113 -8.85 -5.98 9.15
C PRO A 113 -8.13 -5.29 7.99
N SER A 114 -8.88 -4.83 7.01
CA SER A 114 -8.31 -4.15 5.85
C SER A 114 -9.26 -3.14 5.23
N VAL A 115 -8.68 -2.22 4.46
CA VAL A 115 -9.38 -1.31 3.57
C VAL A 115 -8.62 -1.23 2.25
N SER A 116 -9.33 -0.92 1.17
CA SER A 116 -8.69 -0.64 -0.11
C SER A 116 -9.31 0.56 -0.78
N ILE A 117 -8.51 1.24 -1.60
CA ILE A 117 -8.92 2.42 -2.36
C ILE A 117 -8.22 2.40 -3.73
N ALA A 118 -8.94 2.81 -4.74
CA ALA A 118 -8.38 3.03 -6.07
C ALA A 118 -8.83 4.39 -6.61
N GLY A 119 -7.96 5.04 -7.33
CA GLY A 119 -8.23 6.34 -7.91
C GLY A 119 -7.16 6.79 -8.89
N ARG A 120 -7.41 7.94 -9.48
CA ARG A 120 -6.49 8.62 -10.38
C ARG A 120 -5.92 9.83 -9.67
N TYR A 121 -4.72 10.22 -10.04
CA TYR A 121 -4.08 11.44 -9.55
C TYR A 121 -3.02 11.93 -10.53
N GLU A 122 -2.61 13.17 -10.37
CA GLU A 122 -1.57 13.77 -11.19
C GLU A 122 -0.25 13.79 -10.42
N TRP A 123 0.83 13.34 -11.05
CA TRP A 123 2.16 13.39 -10.48
C TRP A 123 3.20 13.65 -11.57
N ASP A 124 3.99 14.71 -11.40
CA ASP A 124 5.10 15.07 -12.31
C ASP A 124 4.68 15.09 -13.80
N GLY A 125 3.50 15.64 -14.09
CA GLY A 125 2.95 15.73 -15.44
C GLY A 125 2.31 14.45 -15.97
N HIS A 126 2.27 13.37 -15.17
CA HIS A 126 1.62 12.11 -15.53
C HIS A 126 0.25 11.98 -14.87
N LEU A 127 -0.73 11.52 -15.63
CA LEU A 127 -1.99 11.03 -15.07
C LEU A 127 -1.81 9.55 -14.71
N LEU A 128 -1.90 9.25 -13.42
CA LEU A 128 -1.64 7.94 -12.85
C LEU A 128 -2.92 7.33 -12.27
N PHE A 129 -2.98 6.00 -12.29
CA PHE A 129 -3.94 5.20 -11.55
C PHE A 129 -3.23 4.46 -10.43
N ALA A 130 -3.74 4.53 -9.21
CA ALA A 130 -3.24 3.76 -8.08
C ALA A 130 -4.33 2.88 -7.48
N ARG A 131 -3.93 1.66 -7.12
CA ARG A 131 -4.71 0.71 -6.33
C ARG A 131 -3.94 0.41 -5.06
N THR A 132 -4.49 0.75 -3.90
CA THR A 132 -3.84 0.57 -2.60
C THR A 132 -4.73 -0.24 -1.65
N ARG A 133 -4.12 -1.17 -0.91
CA ARG A 133 -4.73 -1.87 0.22
C ARG A 133 -3.89 -1.68 1.46
N TYR A 134 -4.57 -1.40 2.56
CA TYR A 134 -3.99 -1.37 3.90
C TYR A 134 -4.53 -2.55 4.70
N VAL A 135 -3.65 -3.26 5.41
CA VAL A 135 -4.00 -4.41 6.24
C VAL A 135 -3.36 -4.22 7.61
N VAL A 136 -4.12 -4.43 8.68
CA VAL A 136 -3.58 -4.48 10.04
C VAL A 136 -3.34 -5.93 10.43
N VAL A 137 -2.11 -6.20 10.86
CA VAL A 137 -1.67 -7.53 11.31
C VAL A 137 -1.32 -7.46 12.78
N HIS A 138 -1.87 -8.38 13.56
CA HIS A 138 -1.45 -8.62 14.93
C HIS A 138 -0.63 -9.91 14.97
N HIS A 139 0.61 -9.82 15.45
CA HIS A 139 1.49 -10.96 15.60
C HIS A 139 2.10 -10.95 17.00
N ILE A 140 1.76 -11.95 17.80
CA ILE A 140 2.11 -12.06 19.22
C ILE A 140 1.59 -10.83 20.00
N VAL A 141 2.48 -9.87 20.31
CA VAL A 141 2.14 -8.62 21.02
C VAL A 141 2.26 -7.38 20.14
N ASP A 142 2.77 -7.55 18.95
CA ASP A 142 3.07 -6.46 18.02
C ASP A 142 1.92 -6.23 17.03
N GLN A 143 1.75 -4.98 16.63
CA GLN A 143 0.82 -4.58 15.58
C GLN A 143 1.61 -4.00 14.41
N TYR A 144 1.27 -4.45 13.21
CA TYR A 144 1.87 -4.00 11.96
C TYR A 144 0.81 -3.41 11.04
N LEU A 145 1.23 -2.42 10.27
CA LEU A 145 0.48 -1.92 9.12
C LEU A 145 1.19 -2.37 7.85
N VAL A 146 0.50 -3.10 7.02
CA VAL A 146 0.95 -3.50 5.68
C VAL A 146 0.23 -2.63 4.65
N GLN A 147 0.96 -1.95 3.79
CA GLN A 147 0.45 -1.21 2.66
C GLN A 147 0.96 -1.85 1.38
N VAL A 148 0.04 -2.19 0.48
CA VAL A 148 0.34 -2.71 -0.86
C VAL A 148 -0.25 -1.77 -1.87
N THR A 149 0.58 -1.21 -2.75
CA THR A 149 0.17 -0.25 -3.77
C THR A 149 0.69 -0.67 -5.14
N VAL A 150 -0.17 -0.66 -6.15
CA VAL A 150 0.24 -0.72 -7.56
C VAL A 150 -0.08 0.62 -8.19
N THR A 151 0.90 1.20 -8.89
CA THR A 151 0.76 2.47 -9.61
C THR A 151 1.06 2.26 -11.08
N LEU A 152 0.13 2.70 -11.93
CA LEU A 152 0.17 2.58 -13.37
C LEU A 152 -0.06 3.95 -14.02
N PRO A 153 0.52 4.25 -15.20
CA PRO A 153 -0.04 5.26 -16.09
C PRO A 153 -1.53 4.98 -16.33
N ASP A 154 -2.40 5.99 -16.25
CA ASP A 154 -3.85 5.79 -16.43
C ASP A 154 -4.19 5.19 -17.81
N SER A 155 -3.38 5.48 -18.83
CA SER A 155 -3.48 4.87 -20.16
C SER A 155 -3.31 3.35 -20.20
N LEU A 156 -2.69 2.76 -19.17
CA LEU A 156 -2.51 1.31 -19.05
C LEU A 156 -3.58 0.65 -18.18
N ARG A 157 -4.49 1.41 -17.58
CA ARG A 157 -5.47 0.90 -16.64
C ARG A 157 -6.34 -0.22 -17.21
N ASP A 158 -6.83 -0.08 -18.44
CA ASP A 158 -7.69 -1.11 -19.07
C ASP A 158 -6.93 -2.41 -19.32
N ARG A 159 -5.63 -2.33 -19.60
CA ARG A 159 -4.77 -3.47 -19.88
C ARG A 159 -4.22 -4.14 -18.61
N MET A 160 -3.84 -3.34 -17.61
CA MET A 160 -3.09 -3.80 -16.43
C MET A 160 -3.88 -3.66 -15.11
N GLY A 161 -5.06 -3.04 -15.14
CA GLY A 161 -5.84 -2.81 -13.91
C GLY A 161 -6.23 -4.11 -13.21
N ARG A 162 -6.58 -5.15 -13.97
CA ARG A 162 -6.88 -6.48 -13.40
C ARG A 162 -5.67 -7.07 -12.68
N LEU A 163 -4.48 -6.96 -13.25
CA LEU A 163 -3.24 -7.41 -12.60
C LEU A 163 -2.96 -6.63 -11.32
N ALA A 164 -3.23 -5.32 -11.31
CA ALA A 164 -3.14 -4.50 -10.10
C ALA A 164 -4.11 -4.95 -9.02
N ASP A 165 -5.37 -5.25 -9.39
CA ASP A 165 -6.38 -5.77 -8.45
C ASP A 165 -5.95 -7.12 -7.88
N GLU A 166 -5.54 -8.07 -8.73
CA GLU A 166 -5.07 -9.40 -8.33
C GLU A 166 -3.87 -9.29 -7.37
N PHE A 167 -2.87 -8.46 -7.70
CA PHE A 167 -1.70 -8.29 -6.82
C PHE A 167 -2.07 -7.78 -5.44
N VAL A 168 -2.93 -6.77 -5.36
CA VAL A 168 -3.33 -6.13 -4.11
C VAL A 168 -4.28 -7.02 -3.28
N ASP A 169 -5.14 -7.81 -3.94
CA ASP A 169 -6.18 -8.61 -3.28
C ASP A 169 -5.73 -10.05 -2.96
N GLU A 170 -4.65 -10.54 -3.60
CA GLU A 170 -4.16 -11.91 -3.37
C GLU A 170 -2.97 -11.99 -2.41
N VAL A 171 -2.55 -10.89 -1.83
CA VAL A 171 -1.56 -10.90 -0.75
C VAL A 171 -1.98 -11.86 0.35
N ARG A 172 -1.05 -12.71 0.77
CA ARG A 172 -1.25 -13.66 1.86
C ARG A 172 -0.47 -13.21 3.07
N ILE A 173 -1.12 -13.32 4.21
CA ILE A 173 -0.50 -13.05 5.50
C ILE A 173 -0.90 -14.22 6.39
N GLY A 174 0.08 -14.97 6.86
CA GLY A 174 -0.14 -16.09 7.75
C GLY A 174 -0.78 -15.58 9.05
N ARG A 175 -1.65 -16.41 9.62
CA ARG A 175 -2.12 -16.19 11.00
C ARG A 175 -1.03 -16.74 11.92
N GLY A 176 -0.42 -15.87 12.73
CA GLY A 176 0.46 -16.30 13.81
C GLY A 176 -0.25 -17.17 14.82
#